data_81c2f7bd4475a646b956e10fee762381
#
_entry.id   81c2f7bd4475a646b956e10fee762381
#
_cell.length_a   1.000
_cell.length_b   1.000
_cell.length_c   1.000
_cell.angle_alpha   90.00
_cell.angle_beta   90.00
_cell.angle_gamma   90.00
#
_symmetry.space_group_name_H-M   'P 1'
#
loop_
_entity.id
_entity.type
_entity.pdbx_description
1 polymer ?
#
loop_
_entity_poly.entity_id
_entity_poly.type
_entity_poly.pdbx_seq_one_letter_code
_entity_poly.pdbx_strand_id
1 'polypeptide(L)'
;MTDTPVLEVSGLCVDYVLDRGDVRAVDDVSFTLDRGEFLGIVGESGCGKSTLLFAVAQLLSPPARVAEGSVKFKGTEMVGLTDQQLAAIRWRDMSVVMQSAMNALNPVKSIGAQFKDAMRAHGKPPREEIAARSAEVLRMVGIDPVHLGSYPHQLSGGMRQRSMIAMAMLFTPDLVIMDEPTSALDVVAQRSLMVQIKELQEQLGFAVIFVTPDMSLVRHFSDQLMVMYAGRVDEFGPTRQVFDSPLHPYTIGLTEAFPSIRGPRVPLTGIPGSPPNLASLPPGCRFAPRCPKVMDRCRAESPELYQVNGTLVRCFLHAEEGGRR
;
A
#
# COMPACT_ATOMS: atom_id res chain seq x y z
N MET A 1 21.94 -1.32 18.86
CA MET A 1 21.45 -2.50 18.14
C MET A 1 20.58 -1.93 17.02
N THR A 2 21.03 -2.03 15.78
CA THR A 2 20.21 -1.62 14.63
C THR A 2 19.06 -2.63 14.55
N ASP A 3 17.85 -2.20 14.91
CA ASP A 3 16.68 -3.04 14.77
C ASP A 3 16.51 -3.41 13.28
N THR A 4 16.38 -4.71 13.01
CA THR A 4 16.12 -5.21 11.66
C THR A 4 14.76 -4.66 11.22
N PRO A 5 14.65 -4.04 10.02
CA PRO A 5 13.37 -3.53 9.54
C PRO A 5 12.34 -4.66 9.45
N VAL A 6 11.07 -4.32 9.61
CA VAL A 6 9.96 -5.28 9.46
C VAL A 6 9.89 -5.77 8.04
N LEU A 7 10.12 -4.88 7.07
CA LEU A 7 10.13 -5.21 5.65
C LEU A 7 11.31 -4.54 4.95
N GLU A 8 12.01 -5.31 4.13
CA GLU A 8 13.05 -4.83 3.21
C GLU A 8 12.73 -5.34 1.81
N VAL A 9 12.57 -4.41 0.87
CA VAL A 9 12.33 -4.68 -0.56
C VAL A 9 13.51 -4.12 -1.33
N SER A 10 14.13 -4.94 -2.19
CA SER A 10 15.35 -4.57 -2.92
C SER A 10 15.24 -4.97 -4.38
N GLY A 11 15.29 -3.98 -5.28
CA GLY A 11 15.30 -4.17 -6.73
C GLY A 11 14.11 -4.98 -7.26
N LEU A 12 12.94 -4.87 -6.62
CA LEU A 12 11.79 -5.72 -6.94
C LEU A 12 11.23 -5.37 -8.31
N CYS A 13 11.17 -6.41 -9.17
CA CYS A 13 10.54 -6.35 -10.49
C CYS A 13 9.43 -7.41 -10.58
N VAL A 14 8.28 -7.01 -11.14
CA VAL A 14 7.14 -7.89 -11.37
C VAL A 14 6.70 -7.81 -12.82
N ASP A 15 6.64 -8.97 -13.46
CA ASP A 15 6.21 -9.11 -14.84
C ASP A 15 4.87 -9.85 -14.92
N TYR A 16 4.00 -9.41 -15.83
CA TYR A 16 2.86 -10.18 -16.32
C TYR A 16 3.29 -10.90 -17.60
N VAL A 17 3.34 -12.21 -17.56
CA VAL A 17 3.74 -13.07 -18.69
C VAL A 17 2.53 -13.25 -19.62
N LEU A 18 2.56 -12.58 -20.76
CA LEU A 18 1.46 -12.59 -21.73
C LEU A 18 1.93 -13.16 -23.06
N ASP A 19 1.01 -13.74 -23.84
CA ASP A 19 1.31 -14.31 -25.19
C ASP A 19 1.94 -13.29 -26.16
N ARG A 20 1.68 -11.98 -25.95
CA ARG A 20 2.19 -10.88 -26.79
C ARG A 20 3.48 -10.24 -26.27
N GLY A 21 4.11 -10.85 -25.30
CA GLY A 21 5.31 -10.34 -24.59
C GLY A 21 5.02 -9.93 -23.15
N ASP A 22 6.04 -10.01 -22.33
CA ASP A 22 5.96 -9.70 -20.90
C ASP A 22 5.74 -8.20 -20.67
N VAL A 23 4.91 -7.86 -19.70
CA VAL A 23 4.63 -6.48 -19.31
C VAL A 23 5.16 -6.27 -17.89
N ARG A 24 6.17 -5.42 -17.74
CA ARG A 24 6.76 -5.07 -16.44
C ARG A 24 5.87 -4.06 -15.72
N ALA A 25 5.16 -4.54 -14.70
CA ALA A 25 4.21 -3.74 -13.91
C ALA A 25 4.86 -3.09 -12.68
N VAL A 26 5.93 -3.67 -12.15
CA VAL A 26 6.78 -3.10 -11.11
C VAL A 26 8.22 -3.23 -11.59
N ASP A 27 8.99 -2.16 -11.51
CA ASP A 27 10.31 -2.06 -12.11
C ASP A 27 11.30 -1.35 -11.19
N ASP A 28 12.23 -2.12 -10.62
CA ASP A 28 13.31 -1.66 -9.75
C ASP A 28 12.80 -0.87 -8.53
N VAL A 29 11.92 -1.48 -7.74
CA VAL A 29 11.40 -0.87 -6.52
C VAL A 29 12.16 -1.35 -5.31
N SER A 30 12.71 -0.39 -4.54
CA SER A 30 13.46 -0.65 -3.32
C SER A 30 13.00 0.30 -2.20
N PHE A 31 12.72 -0.26 -1.02
CA PHE A 31 12.42 0.51 0.19
C PHE A 31 12.55 -0.38 1.44
N THR A 32 12.61 0.26 2.60
CA THR A 32 12.53 -0.39 3.90
C THR A 32 11.33 0.15 4.67
N LEU A 33 10.81 -0.64 5.59
CA LEU A 33 9.74 -0.24 6.50
C LEU A 33 10.06 -0.74 7.91
N ASP A 34 10.13 0.18 8.84
CA ASP A 34 10.42 -0.12 10.22
C ASP A 34 9.16 -0.45 11.03
N ARG A 35 9.35 -1.05 12.21
CA ARG A 35 8.25 -1.34 13.13
C ARG A 35 7.57 -0.03 13.55
N GLY A 36 6.24 -0.03 13.56
CA GLY A 36 5.48 1.15 13.93
C GLY A 36 5.47 2.27 12.88
N GLU A 37 5.99 2.02 11.68
CA GLU A 37 6.01 2.99 10.59
C GLU A 37 4.78 2.83 9.68
N PHE A 38 4.31 3.94 9.14
CA PHE A 38 3.15 4.02 8.26
C PHE A 38 3.56 4.52 6.88
N LEU A 39 3.60 3.63 5.89
CA LEU A 39 3.95 3.95 4.49
C LEU A 39 2.69 4.16 3.66
N GLY A 40 2.50 5.36 3.12
CA GLY A 40 1.50 5.65 2.09
C GLY A 40 2.07 5.45 0.69
N ILE A 41 1.32 4.80 -0.19
CA ILE A 41 1.67 4.64 -1.60
C ILE A 41 0.58 5.28 -2.46
N VAL A 42 0.97 6.21 -3.30
CA VAL A 42 0.07 6.95 -4.20
C VAL A 42 0.54 6.87 -5.65
N GLY A 43 -0.35 7.20 -6.56
CA GLY A 43 -0.13 7.25 -8.01
C GLY A 43 -1.41 6.96 -8.77
N GLU A 44 -1.41 7.24 -10.07
CA GLU A 44 -2.58 7.02 -10.93
C GLU A 44 -2.95 5.53 -11.04
N SER A 45 -4.21 5.24 -11.42
CA SER A 45 -4.66 3.87 -11.65
C SER A 45 -3.79 3.17 -12.70
N GLY A 46 -3.48 1.89 -12.48
CA GLY A 46 -2.64 1.09 -13.38
C GLY A 46 -1.13 1.34 -13.27
N CYS A 47 -0.65 2.18 -12.35
CA CYS A 47 0.80 2.42 -12.20
C CYS A 47 1.57 1.33 -11.44
N GLY A 48 0.92 0.22 -11.02
CA GLY A 48 1.60 -0.92 -10.40
C GLY A 48 1.46 -1.06 -8.89
N LYS A 49 0.72 -0.17 -8.18
CA LYS A 49 0.60 -0.17 -6.71
C LYS A 49 0.10 -1.49 -6.13
N SER A 50 -1.07 -1.96 -6.57
CA SER A 50 -1.63 -3.23 -6.08
C SER A 50 -0.74 -4.42 -6.45
N THR A 51 -0.08 -4.38 -7.62
CA THR A 51 0.89 -5.40 -8.02
C THR A 51 2.08 -5.43 -7.08
N LEU A 52 2.60 -4.26 -6.66
CA LEU A 52 3.65 -4.15 -5.66
C LEU A 52 3.20 -4.76 -4.32
N LEU A 53 2.00 -4.41 -3.83
CA LEU A 53 1.47 -4.96 -2.58
C LEU A 53 1.34 -6.48 -2.62
N PHE A 54 0.82 -7.03 -3.74
CA PHE A 54 0.68 -8.47 -3.89
C PHE A 54 2.02 -9.19 -4.01
N ALA A 55 3.02 -8.55 -4.64
CA ALA A 55 4.38 -9.09 -4.68
C ALA A 55 5.00 -9.13 -3.27
N VAL A 56 4.88 -8.05 -2.51
CA VAL A 56 5.35 -7.99 -1.10
C VAL A 56 4.67 -9.06 -0.25
N ALA A 57 3.36 -9.23 -0.37
CA ALA A 57 2.59 -10.23 0.38
C ALA A 57 2.73 -11.67 -0.19
N GLN A 58 3.48 -11.85 -1.29
CA GLN A 58 3.59 -13.11 -2.03
C GLN A 58 2.22 -13.68 -2.45
N LEU A 59 1.30 -12.78 -2.87
CA LEU A 59 -0.08 -13.11 -3.29
C LEU A 59 -0.26 -12.98 -4.81
N LEU A 60 0.83 -12.84 -5.57
CA LEU A 60 0.74 -12.83 -7.03
C LEU A 60 0.18 -14.16 -7.54
N SER A 61 -0.68 -14.05 -8.55
CA SER A 61 -1.23 -15.21 -9.25
C SER A 61 -0.89 -15.11 -10.75
N PRO A 62 -0.67 -16.23 -11.43
CA PRO A 62 -0.46 -16.20 -12.87
C PRO A 62 -1.53 -15.37 -13.58
N PRO A 63 -1.14 -14.56 -14.58
CA PRO A 63 0.16 -14.53 -15.25
C PRO A 63 1.25 -13.65 -14.60
N ALA A 64 1.01 -13.06 -13.39
CA ALA A 64 1.98 -12.24 -12.70
C ALA A 64 3.02 -13.08 -11.97
N ARG A 65 4.29 -12.64 -12.01
CA ARG A 65 5.41 -13.27 -11.28
C ARG A 65 6.42 -12.24 -10.80
N VAL A 66 7.11 -12.52 -9.71
CA VAL A 66 8.35 -11.81 -9.36
C VAL A 66 9.42 -12.23 -10.38
N ALA A 67 9.97 -11.27 -11.12
CA ALA A 67 10.98 -11.51 -12.12
C ALA A 67 12.39 -11.34 -11.55
N GLU A 68 12.59 -10.33 -10.71
CA GLU A 68 13.86 -9.96 -10.11
C GLU A 68 13.63 -9.33 -8.73
N GLY A 69 14.68 -9.28 -7.91
CA GLY A 69 14.67 -8.62 -6.61
C GLY A 69 14.40 -9.54 -5.45
N SER A 70 14.30 -8.94 -4.26
CA SER A 70 14.19 -9.62 -2.97
C SER A 70 13.12 -8.93 -2.12
N VAL A 71 12.39 -9.71 -1.35
CA VAL A 71 11.44 -9.24 -0.34
C VAL A 71 11.75 -9.96 0.96
N LYS A 72 12.33 -9.26 1.93
CA LYS A 72 12.61 -9.83 3.24
C LYS A 72 11.63 -9.30 4.27
N PHE A 73 10.97 -10.22 4.96
CA PHE A 73 10.11 -9.92 6.08
C PHE A 73 10.80 -10.38 7.38
N LYS A 74 11.08 -9.43 8.29
CA LYS A 74 11.83 -9.68 9.53
C LYS A 74 13.15 -10.43 9.27
N GLY A 75 13.86 -10.04 8.20
CA GLY A 75 15.12 -10.64 7.77
C GLY A 75 15.00 -11.97 6.99
N THR A 76 13.80 -12.53 6.87
CA THR A 76 13.55 -13.79 6.13
C THR A 76 13.16 -13.48 4.68
N GLU A 77 13.87 -14.04 3.71
CA GLU A 77 13.53 -13.92 2.28
C GLU A 77 12.19 -14.61 2.01
N MET A 78 11.29 -13.85 1.39
CA MET A 78 9.92 -14.30 1.09
C MET A 78 9.78 -14.86 -0.33
N VAL A 79 10.61 -14.36 -1.27
CA VAL A 79 10.57 -14.80 -2.66
C VAL A 79 11.08 -16.22 -2.76
N GLY A 80 10.29 -17.10 -3.38
CA GLY A 80 10.64 -18.51 -3.52
C GLY A 80 10.27 -19.42 -2.34
N LEU A 81 9.65 -18.89 -1.30
CA LEU A 81 9.08 -19.74 -0.25
C LEU A 81 7.93 -20.60 -0.80
N THR A 82 7.81 -21.80 -0.25
CA THR A 82 6.68 -22.70 -0.54
C THR A 82 5.38 -22.16 0.07
N ASP A 83 4.24 -22.58 -0.47
CA ASP A 83 2.91 -22.20 0.08
C ASP A 83 2.75 -22.57 1.55
N GLN A 84 3.36 -23.67 1.99
CA GLN A 84 3.32 -24.09 3.40
C GLN A 84 4.11 -23.12 4.29
N GLN A 85 5.27 -22.64 3.85
CA GLN A 85 6.09 -21.64 4.55
C GLN A 85 5.37 -20.29 4.58
N LEU A 86 4.80 -19.87 3.45
CA LEU A 86 4.02 -18.63 3.36
C LEU A 86 2.75 -18.68 4.24
N ALA A 87 2.08 -19.83 4.32
CA ALA A 87 0.89 -20.01 5.17
C ALA A 87 1.21 -19.81 6.67
N ALA A 88 2.44 -20.10 7.10
CA ALA A 88 2.86 -19.87 8.48
C ALA A 88 3.04 -18.38 8.82
N ILE A 89 3.30 -17.52 7.82
CA ILE A 89 3.54 -16.07 7.96
C ILE A 89 2.26 -15.30 7.68
N ARG A 90 1.58 -15.63 6.57
CA ARG A 90 0.35 -14.94 6.15
C ARG A 90 -0.69 -14.99 7.26
N TRP A 91 -1.36 -13.86 7.45
CA TRP A 91 -2.37 -13.61 8.46
C TRP A 91 -1.83 -13.54 9.91
N ARG A 92 -0.89 -14.40 10.27
CA ARG A 92 -0.33 -14.44 11.62
C ARG A 92 0.65 -13.28 11.87
N ASP A 93 1.63 -13.12 10.98
CA ASP A 93 2.69 -12.11 11.12
C ASP A 93 2.52 -10.96 10.11
N MET A 94 1.90 -11.24 8.95
CA MET A 94 1.57 -10.28 7.89
C MET A 94 0.13 -10.48 7.42
N SER A 95 -0.69 -9.46 7.49
CA SER A 95 -2.08 -9.51 7.01
C SER A 95 -2.35 -8.52 5.88
N VAL A 96 -3.33 -8.85 5.02
CA VAL A 96 -3.70 -8.05 3.85
C VAL A 96 -5.19 -7.75 3.87
N VAL A 97 -5.53 -6.47 3.75
CA VAL A 97 -6.89 -5.97 3.53
C VAL A 97 -6.98 -5.50 2.07
N MET A 98 -7.68 -6.27 1.24
CA MET A 98 -7.76 -6.02 -0.21
C MET A 98 -8.79 -4.95 -0.55
N GLN A 99 -8.65 -4.36 -1.73
CA GLN A 99 -9.66 -3.50 -2.34
C GLN A 99 -11.02 -4.19 -2.36
N SER A 100 -12.09 -3.45 -2.06
CA SER A 100 -13.45 -4.01 -1.93
C SER A 100 -13.58 -5.10 -0.86
N ALA A 101 -12.80 -5.01 0.23
CA ALA A 101 -12.81 -5.97 1.35
C ALA A 101 -14.23 -6.29 1.88
N MET A 102 -15.20 -5.35 1.71
CA MET A 102 -16.60 -5.59 2.07
C MET A 102 -17.23 -6.78 1.33
N ASN A 103 -16.73 -7.11 0.14
CA ASN A 103 -17.21 -8.24 -0.67
C ASN A 103 -16.45 -9.54 -0.37
N ALA A 104 -15.37 -9.47 0.40
CA ALA A 104 -14.57 -10.65 0.78
C ALA A 104 -15.20 -11.45 1.93
N LEU A 105 -16.13 -10.83 2.69
CA LEU A 105 -16.91 -11.57 3.70
C LEU A 105 -17.87 -12.56 3.04
N ASN A 106 -17.81 -13.80 3.49
CA ASN A 106 -18.72 -14.84 3.03
C ASN A 106 -20.17 -14.51 3.48
N PRO A 107 -21.11 -14.24 2.54
CA PRO A 107 -22.46 -13.78 2.89
C PRO A 107 -23.32 -14.81 3.62
N VAL A 108 -22.98 -16.10 3.54
CA VAL A 108 -23.74 -17.20 4.16
C VAL A 108 -23.13 -17.67 5.49
N LYS A 109 -22.11 -16.99 6.01
CA LYS A 109 -21.52 -17.24 7.31
C LYS A 109 -21.62 -16.02 8.20
N SER A 110 -21.87 -16.21 9.50
CA SER A 110 -21.80 -15.11 10.46
C SER A 110 -20.35 -14.60 10.62
N ILE A 111 -20.18 -13.37 11.10
CA ILE A 111 -18.86 -12.77 11.33
C ILE A 111 -18.01 -13.65 12.27
N GLY A 112 -18.58 -14.09 13.39
CA GLY A 112 -17.88 -14.96 14.34
C GLY A 112 -17.51 -16.34 13.75
N ALA A 113 -18.33 -16.88 12.84
CA ALA A 113 -18.00 -18.13 12.16
C ALA A 113 -16.77 -17.95 11.25
N GLN A 114 -16.67 -16.82 10.55
CA GLN A 114 -15.54 -16.51 9.69
C GLN A 114 -14.25 -16.26 10.50
N PHE A 115 -14.34 -15.54 11.62
CA PHE A 115 -13.22 -15.34 12.54
C PHE A 115 -12.72 -16.69 13.12
N LYS A 116 -13.64 -17.55 13.51
CA LYS A 116 -13.32 -18.91 13.96
C LYS A 116 -12.60 -19.72 12.88
N ASP A 117 -13.07 -19.65 11.63
CA ASP A 117 -12.44 -20.37 10.52
C ASP A 117 -11.02 -19.85 10.27
N ALA A 118 -10.81 -18.51 10.29
CA ALA A 118 -9.51 -17.90 10.18
C ALA A 118 -8.55 -18.34 11.30
N MET A 119 -8.99 -18.33 12.56
CA MET A 119 -8.17 -18.78 13.68
C MET A 119 -7.82 -20.26 13.59
N ARG A 120 -8.75 -21.10 13.14
CA ARG A 120 -8.53 -22.54 12.97
C ARG A 120 -7.61 -22.90 11.82
N ALA A 121 -7.47 -22.04 10.82
CA ALA A 121 -6.52 -22.24 9.74
C ALA A 121 -5.06 -22.14 10.23
N HIS A 122 -4.80 -21.44 11.35
CA HIS A 122 -3.47 -21.26 11.93
C HIS A 122 -3.23 -22.06 13.21
N GLY A 123 -4.16 -22.88 13.63
CA GLY A 123 -4.03 -23.69 14.84
C GLY A 123 -5.33 -24.29 15.27
N LYS A 124 -5.33 -24.86 16.49
CA LYS A 124 -6.54 -25.46 17.10
C LYS A 124 -6.82 -24.79 18.46
N PRO A 125 -7.03 -23.45 18.49
CA PRO A 125 -7.27 -22.77 19.76
C PRO A 125 -8.58 -23.27 20.39
N PRO A 126 -8.69 -23.26 21.73
CA PRO A 126 -9.92 -23.57 22.46
C PRO A 126 -11.07 -22.66 22.04
N ARG A 127 -12.31 -23.13 22.23
CA ARG A 127 -13.50 -22.37 21.81
C ARG A 127 -13.64 -21.04 22.57
N GLU A 128 -13.27 -21.04 23.84
CA GLU A 128 -13.28 -19.87 24.71
C GLU A 128 -12.29 -18.80 24.22
N GLU A 129 -11.09 -19.21 23.82
CA GLU A 129 -10.05 -18.31 23.26
C GLU A 129 -10.52 -17.69 21.95
N ILE A 130 -11.11 -18.48 21.04
CA ILE A 130 -11.70 -17.97 19.80
C ILE A 130 -12.77 -16.91 20.10
N ALA A 131 -13.67 -17.20 21.05
CA ALA A 131 -14.75 -16.28 21.40
C ALA A 131 -14.21 -14.99 22.03
N ALA A 132 -13.28 -15.10 22.96
CA ALA A 132 -12.65 -13.94 23.63
C ALA A 132 -11.90 -13.05 22.61
N ARG A 133 -11.05 -13.64 21.77
CA ARG A 133 -10.27 -12.91 20.76
C ARG A 133 -11.16 -12.28 19.71
N SER A 134 -12.19 -12.98 19.24
CA SER A 134 -13.16 -12.44 18.27
C SER A 134 -13.90 -11.22 18.83
N ALA A 135 -14.30 -11.26 20.10
CA ALA A 135 -14.95 -10.14 20.76
C ALA A 135 -13.98 -8.96 20.98
N GLU A 136 -12.74 -9.25 21.33
CA GLU A 136 -11.68 -8.24 21.52
C GLU A 136 -11.42 -7.45 20.24
N VAL A 137 -11.14 -8.13 19.11
CA VAL A 137 -10.82 -7.45 17.84
C VAL A 137 -12.01 -6.66 17.27
N LEU A 138 -13.26 -7.06 17.51
CA LEU A 138 -14.42 -6.24 17.16
C LEU A 138 -14.48 -4.95 17.99
N ARG A 139 -14.22 -5.02 19.30
CA ARG A 139 -14.16 -3.82 20.14
C ARG A 139 -13.05 -2.87 19.69
N MET A 140 -11.87 -3.40 19.32
CA MET A 140 -10.76 -2.60 18.80
C MET A 140 -11.15 -1.74 17.60
N VAL A 141 -12.06 -2.25 16.75
CA VAL A 141 -12.58 -1.50 15.59
C VAL A 141 -13.91 -0.80 15.87
N GLY A 142 -14.32 -0.66 17.12
CA GLY A 142 -15.53 0.06 17.54
C GLY A 142 -16.83 -0.65 17.13
N ILE A 143 -16.83 -1.98 17.04
CA ILE A 143 -18.02 -2.81 16.78
C ILE A 143 -18.38 -3.59 18.04
N ASP A 144 -19.67 -3.55 18.42
CA ASP A 144 -20.16 -4.35 19.55
C ASP A 144 -20.03 -5.86 19.22
N PRO A 145 -19.46 -6.67 20.13
CA PRO A 145 -19.35 -8.13 19.96
C PRO A 145 -20.65 -8.88 19.71
N VAL A 146 -21.81 -8.29 20.00
CA VAL A 146 -23.12 -8.88 19.65
C VAL A 146 -23.21 -9.18 18.15
N HIS A 147 -22.52 -8.40 17.33
CA HIS A 147 -22.44 -8.58 15.87
C HIS A 147 -21.61 -9.78 15.41
N LEU A 148 -20.97 -10.53 16.32
CA LEU A 148 -20.36 -11.84 15.96
C LEU A 148 -21.40 -12.82 15.43
N GLY A 149 -22.66 -12.73 15.90
CA GLY A 149 -23.78 -13.51 15.39
C GLY A 149 -24.36 -13.03 14.07
N SER A 150 -24.05 -11.79 13.67
CA SER A 150 -24.61 -11.16 12.47
C SER A 150 -23.97 -11.71 11.19
N TYR A 151 -24.75 -11.72 10.11
CA TYR A 151 -24.28 -11.99 8.76
C TYR A 151 -23.85 -10.68 8.08
N PRO A 152 -22.97 -10.72 7.06
CA PRO A 152 -22.49 -9.51 6.37
C PRO A 152 -23.59 -8.58 5.87
N HIS A 153 -24.70 -9.11 5.37
CA HIS A 153 -25.84 -8.33 4.86
C HIS A 153 -26.63 -7.59 5.97
N GLN A 154 -26.45 -7.96 7.23
CA GLN A 154 -27.06 -7.31 8.39
C GLN A 154 -26.22 -6.14 8.93
N LEU A 155 -25.01 -5.95 8.39
CA LEU A 155 -24.06 -4.90 8.76
C LEU A 155 -24.09 -3.75 7.75
N SER A 156 -23.91 -2.51 8.24
CA SER A 156 -23.65 -1.37 7.34
C SER A 156 -22.33 -1.54 6.57
N GLY A 157 -22.13 -0.78 5.49
CA GLY A 157 -20.88 -0.81 4.72
C GLY A 157 -19.64 -0.56 5.59
N GLY A 158 -19.70 0.48 6.44
CA GLY A 158 -18.61 0.78 7.37
C GLY A 158 -18.37 -0.31 8.42
N MET A 159 -19.43 -0.98 8.92
CA MET A 159 -19.26 -2.11 9.83
C MET A 159 -18.63 -3.32 9.13
N ARG A 160 -18.99 -3.62 7.88
CA ARG A 160 -18.33 -4.68 7.10
C ARG A 160 -16.85 -4.39 6.92
N GLN A 161 -16.49 -3.16 6.55
CA GLN A 161 -15.11 -2.73 6.38
C GLN A 161 -14.31 -2.87 7.69
N ARG A 162 -14.86 -2.37 8.80
CA ARG A 162 -14.25 -2.52 10.13
C ARG A 162 -14.12 -3.99 10.55
N SER A 163 -15.11 -4.85 10.25
CA SER A 163 -15.03 -6.29 10.52
C SER A 163 -13.90 -6.96 9.75
N MET A 164 -13.60 -6.52 8.51
CA MET A 164 -12.45 -7.03 7.75
C MET A 164 -11.13 -6.61 8.39
N ILE A 165 -11.03 -5.37 8.88
CA ILE A 165 -9.84 -4.92 9.62
C ILE A 165 -9.70 -5.71 10.94
N ALA A 166 -10.79 -5.92 11.68
CA ALA A 166 -10.79 -6.78 12.87
C ALA A 166 -10.29 -8.20 12.54
N MET A 167 -10.73 -8.75 11.40
CA MET A 167 -10.27 -10.06 10.93
C MET A 167 -8.77 -10.07 10.61
N ALA A 168 -8.24 -9.00 10.01
CA ALA A 168 -6.81 -8.84 9.75
C ALA A 168 -5.98 -8.74 11.04
N MET A 169 -6.59 -8.27 12.13
CA MET A 169 -5.95 -8.09 13.44
C MET A 169 -6.07 -9.30 14.39
N LEU A 170 -6.70 -10.42 13.95
CA LEU A 170 -6.93 -11.59 14.81
C LEU A 170 -5.66 -12.14 15.48
N PHE A 171 -4.51 -12.05 14.82
CA PHE A 171 -3.23 -12.57 15.32
C PHE A 171 -2.24 -11.46 15.73
N THR A 172 -2.66 -10.20 15.75
CA THR A 172 -1.80 -9.04 16.02
C THR A 172 -0.54 -9.05 15.13
N PRO A 173 -0.70 -8.93 13.80
CA PRO A 173 0.41 -9.03 12.85
C PRO A 173 1.45 -7.93 13.07
N ASP A 174 2.70 -8.16 12.65
CA ASP A 174 3.75 -7.14 12.65
C ASP A 174 3.62 -6.17 11.45
N LEU A 175 2.94 -6.62 10.37
CA LEU A 175 2.68 -5.81 9.16
C LEU A 175 1.24 -5.97 8.68
N VAL A 176 0.58 -4.84 8.45
CA VAL A 176 -0.75 -4.78 7.81
C VAL A 176 -0.64 -4.06 6.47
N ILE A 177 -1.00 -4.74 5.39
CA ILE A 177 -1.04 -4.20 4.04
C ILE A 177 -2.49 -3.91 3.67
N MET A 178 -2.78 -2.69 3.19
CA MET A 178 -4.13 -2.26 2.86
C MET A 178 -4.18 -1.67 1.44
N ASP A 179 -4.93 -2.31 0.56
CA ASP A 179 -5.18 -1.83 -0.80
C ASP A 179 -6.52 -1.10 -0.86
N GLU A 180 -6.49 0.22 -0.94
CA GLU A 180 -7.65 1.12 -0.96
C GLU A 180 -8.71 0.81 0.12
N PRO A 181 -8.33 0.76 1.41
CA PRO A 181 -9.21 0.27 2.47
C PRO A 181 -10.46 1.15 2.69
N THR A 182 -10.51 2.32 2.08
CA THR A 182 -11.56 3.32 2.32
C THR A 182 -12.41 3.63 1.08
N SER A 183 -12.13 3.05 -0.09
CA SER A 183 -12.72 3.42 -1.39
C SER A 183 -14.26 3.33 -1.47
N ALA A 184 -14.88 2.55 -0.60
CA ALA A 184 -16.34 2.37 -0.57
C ALA A 184 -17.04 3.13 0.59
N LEU A 185 -16.33 4.03 1.27
CA LEU A 185 -16.84 4.80 2.40
C LEU A 185 -16.99 6.28 2.04
N ASP A 186 -17.91 6.97 2.71
CA ASP A 186 -17.95 8.43 2.66
C ASP A 186 -16.74 9.05 3.38
N VAL A 187 -16.48 10.34 3.12
CA VAL A 187 -15.29 11.06 3.62
C VAL A 187 -15.18 11.03 5.15
N VAL A 188 -16.31 11.11 5.87
CA VAL A 188 -16.32 11.10 7.34
C VAL A 188 -15.98 9.72 7.86
N ALA A 189 -16.57 8.68 7.27
CA ALA A 189 -16.30 7.29 7.63
C ALA A 189 -14.85 6.88 7.27
N GLN A 190 -14.33 7.35 6.12
CA GLN A 190 -12.92 7.14 5.74
C GLN A 190 -11.97 7.69 6.80
N ARG A 191 -12.16 8.97 7.19
CA ARG A 191 -11.30 9.59 8.19
C ARG A 191 -11.41 8.90 9.54
N SER A 192 -12.62 8.58 9.99
CA SER A 192 -12.86 7.86 11.24
C SER A 192 -12.16 6.50 11.27
N LEU A 193 -12.20 5.77 10.16
CA LEU A 193 -11.53 4.48 10.03
C LEU A 193 -10.00 4.62 10.11
N MET A 194 -9.43 5.59 9.38
CA MET A 194 -7.97 5.83 9.38
C MET A 194 -7.45 6.30 10.73
N VAL A 195 -8.20 7.15 11.44
CA VAL A 195 -7.87 7.53 12.84
C VAL A 195 -7.80 6.28 13.72
N GLN A 196 -8.80 5.42 13.64
CA GLN A 196 -8.86 4.19 14.43
C GLN A 196 -7.69 3.23 14.10
N ILE A 197 -7.33 3.09 12.80
CA ILE A 197 -6.16 2.29 12.39
C ILE A 197 -4.87 2.89 12.97
N LYS A 198 -4.72 4.22 12.92
CA LYS A 198 -3.54 4.90 13.46
C LYS A 198 -3.42 4.72 14.99
N GLU A 199 -4.52 4.86 15.72
CA GLU A 199 -4.58 4.61 17.17
C GLU A 199 -4.19 3.16 17.51
N LEU A 200 -4.72 2.18 16.75
CA LEU A 200 -4.35 0.77 16.93
C LEU A 200 -2.88 0.51 16.60
N GLN A 201 -2.37 1.14 15.56
CA GLN A 201 -0.97 1.04 15.16
C GLN A 201 -0.04 1.59 16.25
N GLU A 202 -0.37 2.76 16.82
CA GLU A 202 0.39 3.35 17.93
C GLU A 202 0.35 2.51 19.21
N GLN A 203 -0.77 1.85 19.49
CA GLN A 203 -0.92 0.98 20.67
C GLN A 203 -0.21 -0.36 20.53
N LEU A 204 -0.26 -0.97 19.34
CA LEU A 204 0.22 -2.33 19.09
C LEU A 204 1.60 -2.37 18.42
N GLY A 205 2.04 -1.24 17.82
CA GLY A 205 3.36 -1.09 17.22
C GLY A 205 3.57 -1.86 15.92
N PHE A 206 2.52 -2.23 15.19
CA PHE A 206 2.66 -2.87 13.87
C PHE A 206 3.01 -1.84 12.79
N ALA A 207 3.63 -2.29 11.72
CA ALA A 207 3.88 -1.47 10.53
C ALA A 207 2.66 -1.51 9.59
N VAL A 208 2.47 -0.44 8.81
CA VAL A 208 1.36 -0.33 7.85
C VAL A 208 1.87 0.09 6.48
N ILE A 209 1.41 -0.60 5.44
CA ILE A 209 1.48 -0.12 4.07
C ILE A 209 0.06 0.10 3.58
N PHE A 210 -0.28 1.30 3.11
CA PHE A 210 -1.59 1.51 2.52
C PHE A 210 -1.52 2.25 1.19
N VAL A 211 -2.34 1.76 0.26
CA VAL A 211 -2.57 2.40 -1.03
C VAL A 211 -3.89 3.15 -0.97
N THR A 212 -3.90 4.38 -1.44
CA THR A 212 -5.12 5.18 -1.57
C THR A 212 -4.97 6.19 -2.70
N PRO A 213 -6.03 6.52 -3.44
CA PRO A 213 -6.03 7.66 -4.35
C PRO A 213 -6.17 9.01 -3.62
N ASP A 214 -6.54 9.00 -2.33
CA ASP A 214 -6.77 10.22 -1.55
C ASP A 214 -5.48 10.71 -0.89
N MET A 215 -4.87 11.73 -1.49
CA MET A 215 -3.67 12.38 -1.00
C MET A 215 -3.84 13.01 0.39
N SER A 216 -5.07 13.41 0.78
CA SER A 216 -5.32 14.01 2.09
C SER A 216 -5.19 12.99 3.22
N LEU A 217 -5.61 11.75 2.99
CA LEU A 217 -5.41 10.65 3.94
C LEU A 217 -3.93 10.34 4.12
N VAL A 218 -3.18 10.25 3.01
CA VAL A 218 -1.73 10.01 3.07
C VAL A 218 -1.02 11.09 3.88
N ARG A 219 -1.31 12.36 3.60
CA ARG A 219 -0.72 13.49 4.32
C ARG A 219 -0.92 13.44 5.83
N HIS A 220 -2.07 12.93 6.28
CA HIS A 220 -2.44 12.93 7.70
C HIS A 220 -1.97 11.68 8.45
N PHE A 221 -1.85 10.55 7.78
CA PHE A 221 -1.67 9.27 8.46
C PHE A 221 -0.35 8.58 8.17
N SER A 222 0.35 8.89 7.07
CA SER A 222 1.63 8.24 6.77
C SER A 222 2.84 9.02 7.28
N ASP A 223 3.85 8.28 7.71
CA ASP A 223 5.17 8.78 8.09
C ASP A 223 6.04 8.94 6.84
N GLN A 224 5.96 7.97 5.92
CA GLN A 224 6.66 7.94 4.63
C GLN A 224 5.64 7.93 3.48
N LEU A 225 6.01 8.58 2.39
CA LEU A 225 5.22 8.62 1.16
C LEU A 225 6.04 8.10 -0.03
N MET A 226 5.47 7.14 -0.74
CA MET A 226 5.97 6.64 -2.01
C MET A 226 5.04 7.07 -3.15
N VAL A 227 5.56 7.79 -4.12
CA VAL A 227 4.83 8.20 -5.33
C VAL A 227 5.27 7.29 -6.48
N MET A 228 4.32 6.50 -6.99
CA MET A 228 4.57 5.58 -8.09
C MET A 228 3.98 6.11 -9.40
N TYR A 229 4.75 5.97 -10.49
CA TYR A 229 4.31 6.26 -11.84
C TYR A 229 4.80 5.20 -12.81
N ALA A 230 3.88 4.65 -13.59
CA ALA A 230 4.16 3.67 -14.64
C ALA A 230 5.14 2.55 -14.21
N GLY A 231 4.93 1.95 -13.05
CA GLY A 231 5.71 0.82 -12.52
C GLY A 231 6.95 1.19 -11.71
N ARG A 232 7.32 2.46 -11.59
CA ARG A 232 8.50 2.92 -10.85
C ARG A 232 8.16 3.84 -9.70
N VAL A 233 9.11 3.96 -8.77
CA VAL A 233 9.11 5.01 -7.75
C VAL A 233 9.70 6.27 -8.36
N ASP A 234 8.88 7.32 -8.45
CA ASP A 234 9.31 8.63 -8.95
C ASP A 234 9.74 9.56 -7.81
N GLU A 235 9.12 9.42 -6.63
CA GLU A 235 9.54 10.16 -5.43
C GLU A 235 9.22 9.32 -4.17
N PHE A 236 10.15 9.33 -3.19
CA PHE A 236 10.00 8.62 -1.93
C PHE A 236 10.72 9.34 -0.80
N GLY A 237 10.04 9.55 0.32
CA GLY A 237 10.63 10.18 1.49
C GLY A 237 9.61 10.49 2.59
N PRO A 238 10.03 11.24 3.63
CA PRO A 238 9.14 11.68 4.69
C PRO A 238 7.91 12.39 4.13
N THR A 239 6.73 11.96 4.52
CA THR A 239 5.45 12.45 3.95
C THR A 239 5.35 13.97 3.97
N ARG A 240 5.72 14.59 5.09
CA ARG A 240 5.69 16.04 5.23
C ARG A 240 6.58 16.73 4.20
N GLN A 241 7.78 16.21 3.96
CA GLN A 241 8.73 16.81 3.03
C GLN A 241 8.25 16.68 1.59
N VAL A 242 7.74 15.49 1.18
CA VAL A 242 7.22 15.26 -0.18
C VAL A 242 6.01 16.16 -0.46
N PHE A 243 5.17 16.46 0.56
CA PHE A 243 4.03 17.37 0.40
C PHE A 243 4.41 18.85 0.40
N ASP A 244 5.29 19.26 1.31
CA ASP A 244 5.62 20.68 1.49
C ASP A 244 6.64 21.17 0.45
N SER A 245 7.45 20.26 -0.10
CA SER A 245 8.51 20.55 -1.08
C SER A 245 8.68 19.41 -2.08
N PRO A 246 7.64 19.10 -2.89
CA PRO A 246 7.70 18.02 -3.88
C PRO A 246 8.78 18.31 -4.94
N LEU A 247 9.57 17.29 -5.26
CA LEU A 247 10.72 17.42 -6.17
C LEU A 247 10.38 16.98 -7.60
N HIS A 248 9.60 15.88 -7.74
CA HIS A 248 9.26 15.37 -9.05
C HIS A 248 8.08 16.15 -9.67
N PRO A 249 8.12 16.55 -10.95
CA PRO A 249 7.01 17.27 -11.59
C PRO A 249 5.66 16.54 -11.56
N TYR A 250 5.66 15.22 -11.51
CA TYR A 250 4.46 14.41 -11.31
C TYR A 250 3.88 14.58 -9.91
N THR A 251 4.73 14.55 -8.88
CA THR A 251 4.32 14.77 -7.48
C THR A 251 3.75 16.17 -7.29
N ILE A 252 4.39 17.18 -7.91
CA ILE A 252 3.89 18.57 -7.92
C ILE A 252 2.46 18.60 -8.49
N GLY A 253 2.26 18.00 -9.67
CA GLY A 253 0.92 17.93 -10.29
C GLY A 253 -0.10 17.17 -9.45
N LEU A 254 0.31 16.10 -8.76
CA LEU A 254 -0.59 15.37 -7.83
C LEU A 254 -0.98 16.24 -6.64
N THR A 255 -0.02 16.95 -6.02
CA THR A 255 -0.31 17.79 -4.85
C THR A 255 -1.17 19.02 -5.21
N GLU A 256 -0.98 19.60 -6.38
CA GLU A 256 -1.78 20.72 -6.89
C GLU A 256 -3.21 20.31 -7.28
N ALA A 257 -3.41 19.06 -7.68
CA ALA A 257 -4.75 18.52 -7.97
C ALA A 257 -5.63 18.35 -6.72
N PHE A 258 -5.03 18.39 -5.51
CA PHE A 258 -5.73 18.26 -4.23
C PHE A 258 -5.55 19.54 -3.37
N PRO A 259 -6.26 20.62 -3.70
CA PRO A 259 -6.10 21.89 -3.00
C PRO A 259 -6.52 21.79 -1.55
N SER A 260 -5.84 22.56 -0.70
CA SER A 260 -6.27 22.77 0.68
C SER A 260 -7.66 23.38 0.71
N ILE A 261 -8.55 22.84 1.56
CA ILE A 261 -9.87 23.43 1.84
C ILE A 261 -9.71 24.82 2.47
N ARG A 262 -8.52 25.17 3.00
CA ARG A 262 -8.19 26.44 3.61
C ARG A 262 -7.23 27.21 2.69
N GLY A 263 -7.68 28.35 2.16
CA GLY A 263 -6.85 29.20 1.30
C GLY A 263 -7.63 29.84 0.15
N PRO A 264 -7.02 30.70 -0.67
CA PRO A 264 -7.65 31.27 -1.86
C PRO A 264 -8.02 30.15 -2.83
N ARG A 265 -9.11 30.31 -3.55
CA ARG A 265 -9.53 29.37 -4.61
C ARG A 265 -8.50 29.37 -5.72
N VAL A 266 -7.75 28.28 -5.86
CA VAL A 266 -6.82 28.09 -6.99
C VAL A 266 -7.57 27.24 -8.03
N PRO A 267 -7.47 27.57 -9.33
CA PRO A 267 -8.00 26.70 -10.38
C PRO A 267 -7.34 25.32 -10.30
N LEU A 268 -8.15 24.27 -10.28
CA LEU A 268 -7.65 22.89 -10.30
C LEU A 268 -7.07 22.59 -11.68
N THR A 269 -5.78 22.52 -11.79
CA THR A 269 -5.09 22.06 -13.00
C THR A 269 -4.70 20.60 -12.77
N GLY A 270 -5.45 19.66 -13.37
CA GLY A 270 -5.05 18.26 -13.37
C GLY A 270 -3.80 18.03 -14.22
N ILE A 271 -3.14 16.89 -14.01
CA ILE A 271 -2.00 16.47 -14.83
C ILE A 271 -2.51 16.17 -16.26
N PRO A 272 -2.01 16.84 -17.31
CA PRO A 272 -2.51 16.68 -18.67
C PRO A 272 -2.24 15.27 -19.23
N GLY A 273 -3.09 14.79 -20.14
CA GLY A 273 -2.94 13.52 -20.81
C GLY A 273 -3.27 12.31 -19.95
N SER A 274 -2.88 11.13 -20.39
CA SER A 274 -3.08 9.84 -19.69
C SER A 274 -1.75 9.17 -19.38
N PRO A 275 -1.67 8.34 -18.31
CA PRO A 275 -0.46 7.56 -18.04
C PRO A 275 -0.14 6.63 -19.23
N PRO A 276 1.15 6.33 -19.47
CA PRO A 276 1.55 5.45 -20.54
C PRO A 276 1.07 4.02 -20.31
N ASN A 277 0.84 3.31 -21.41
CA ASN A 277 0.62 1.87 -21.33
C ASN A 277 1.93 1.17 -20.95
N LEU A 278 1.90 0.35 -19.91
CA LEU A 278 3.08 -0.40 -19.43
C LEU A 278 3.67 -1.36 -20.48
N ALA A 279 2.85 -1.80 -21.45
CA ALA A 279 3.33 -2.61 -22.57
C ALA A 279 4.06 -1.80 -23.66
N SER A 280 4.01 -0.45 -23.60
CA SER A 280 4.64 0.44 -24.58
C SER A 280 5.11 1.73 -23.89
N LEU A 281 6.16 1.60 -23.11
CA LEU A 281 6.74 2.72 -22.37
C LEU A 281 7.60 3.60 -23.27
N PRO A 282 7.69 4.92 -23.01
CA PRO A 282 8.64 5.80 -23.69
C PRO A 282 10.08 5.35 -23.43
N PRO A 283 11.02 5.57 -24.35
CA PRO A 283 12.41 5.11 -24.24
C PRO A 283 13.19 5.81 -23.10
N GLY A 284 12.79 7.02 -22.72
CA GLY A 284 13.41 7.81 -21.65
C GLY A 284 12.61 7.84 -20.36
N CYS A 285 12.53 9.04 -19.76
CA CYS A 285 11.69 9.27 -18.58
C CYS A 285 10.23 8.95 -18.89
N ARG A 286 9.61 8.09 -18.09
CA ARG A 286 8.22 7.64 -18.28
C ARG A 286 7.20 8.78 -18.21
N PHE A 287 7.51 9.82 -17.43
CA PHE A 287 6.66 11.00 -17.31
C PHE A 287 6.93 12.07 -18.39
N ALA A 288 7.99 11.96 -19.19
CA ALA A 288 8.37 12.95 -20.20
C ALA A 288 7.23 13.43 -21.12
N PRO A 289 6.31 12.58 -21.60
CA PRO A 289 5.20 13.01 -22.45
C PRO A 289 4.21 13.99 -21.80
N ARG A 290 4.16 14.01 -20.48
CA ARG A 290 3.22 14.81 -19.67
C ARG A 290 3.93 15.87 -18.80
N CYS A 291 5.25 15.87 -18.81
CA CYS A 291 6.06 16.73 -17.93
C CYS A 291 6.11 18.18 -18.45
N PRO A 292 5.67 19.17 -17.66
CA PRO A 292 5.77 20.58 -18.06
C PRO A 292 7.21 21.10 -18.09
N LYS A 293 8.16 20.36 -17.48
CA LYS A 293 9.59 20.68 -17.41
C LYS A 293 10.45 19.69 -18.22
N VAL A 294 9.87 19.09 -19.27
CA VAL A 294 10.58 18.10 -20.09
C VAL A 294 11.79 18.71 -20.77
N MET A 295 12.93 18.01 -20.73
CA MET A 295 14.18 18.32 -21.43
C MET A 295 14.43 17.28 -22.52
N ASP A 296 15.29 17.59 -23.50
CA ASP A 296 15.65 16.64 -24.59
C ASP A 296 16.23 15.35 -24.02
N ARG A 297 17.05 15.43 -22.98
CA ARG A 297 17.58 14.27 -22.25
C ARG A 297 16.48 13.36 -21.71
N CYS A 298 15.38 13.92 -21.20
CA CYS A 298 14.26 13.14 -20.68
C CYS A 298 13.58 12.25 -21.74
N ARG A 299 13.70 12.62 -23.02
CA ARG A 299 13.12 11.84 -24.15
C ARG A 299 13.98 10.67 -24.55
N ALA A 300 15.30 10.76 -24.32
CA ALA A 300 16.29 9.78 -24.74
C ALA A 300 16.72 8.84 -23.60
N GLU A 301 16.81 9.34 -22.37
CA GLU A 301 17.37 8.62 -21.22
C GLU A 301 16.35 8.56 -20.08
N SER A 302 16.39 7.44 -19.34
CA SER A 302 15.65 7.29 -18.08
C SER A 302 16.50 7.85 -16.93
N PRO A 303 15.95 8.73 -16.05
CA PRO A 303 16.68 9.20 -14.89
C PRO A 303 16.89 8.07 -13.87
N GLU A 304 18.03 8.12 -13.20
CA GLU A 304 18.30 7.32 -12.01
C GLU A 304 17.57 7.91 -10.79
N LEU A 305 17.64 7.22 -9.66
CA LEU A 305 17.11 7.69 -8.39
C LEU A 305 18.18 8.54 -7.69
N TYR A 306 17.92 9.82 -7.49
CA TYR A 306 18.81 10.77 -6.81
C TYR A 306 18.32 11.03 -5.39
N GLN A 307 19.25 11.21 -4.44
CA GLN A 307 18.92 11.59 -3.08
C GLN A 307 19.10 13.09 -2.87
N VAL A 308 18.01 13.78 -2.54
CA VAL A 308 17.97 15.23 -2.32
C VAL A 308 17.30 15.51 -0.98
N ASN A 309 18.02 16.11 -0.04
CA ASN A 309 17.50 16.50 1.28
C ASN A 309 16.71 15.37 2.02
N GLY A 310 17.16 14.12 1.91
CA GLY A 310 16.49 12.99 2.56
C GLY A 310 15.32 12.38 1.76
N THR A 311 14.97 12.96 0.61
CA THR A 311 13.99 12.42 -0.33
C THR A 311 14.69 11.80 -1.53
N LEU A 312 14.20 10.66 -2.00
CA LEU A 312 14.63 10.03 -3.25
C LEU A 312 13.74 10.52 -4.38
N VAL A 313 14.33 10.93 -5.50
CA VAL A 313 13.61 11.46 -6.66
C VAL A 313 14.20 10.96 -7.97
N ARG A 314 13.36 10.49 -8.89
CA ARG A 314 13.75 9.98 -10.21
C ARG A 314 13.54 11.08 -11.28
N CYS A 315 14.34 12.15 -11.21
CA CYS A 315 14.19 13.28 -12.11
C CYS A 315 15.54 13.96 -12.42
N PHE A 316 15.84 14.20 -13.71
CA PHE A 316 17.07 14.87 -14.14
C PHE A 316 17.21 16.30 -13.66
N LEU A 317 16.16 16.97 -13.22
CA LEU A 317 16.25 18.30 -12.60
C LEU A 317 17.14 18.31 -11.36
N HIS A 318 17.36 17.14 -10.75
CA HIS A 318 18.13 16.97 -9.52
C HIS A 318 19.42 16.16 -9.73
N ALA A 319 19.83 15.91 -10.98
CA ALA A 319 21.01 15.10 -11.30
C ALA A 319 22.34 15.71 -10.81
N GLU A 320 22.41 17.03 -10.70
CA GLU A 320 23.62 17.74 -10.26
C GLU A 320 23.65 17.94 -8.73
N GLU A 321 22.49 17.98 -8.08
CA GLU A 321 22.35 18.22 -6.64
C GLU A 321 22.38 16.94 -5.82
N GLY A 322 21.98 15.81 -6.41
CA GLY A 322 21.80 14.53 -5.74
C GLY A 322 22.95 13.56 -5.91
N GLY A 323 23.35 12.89 -4.82
CA GLY A 323 24.16 11.69 -4.90
C GLY A 323 23.37 10.56 -5.59
N ARG A 324 24.04 9.75 -6.46
CA ARG A 324 23.46 8.51 -7.00
C ARG A 324 23.33 7.48 -5.89
N ARG A 325 22.24 6.74 -5.88
CA ARG A 325 22.03 5.62 -4.97
C ARG A 325 22.32 4.30 -5.68
#